data_9688b976c08e1f838866b626d4d62992
#
_entry.id   9688b976c08e1f838866b626d4d62992
#
_cell.length_a   1.000
_cell.length_b   1.000
_cell.length_c   1.000
_cell.angle_alpha   90.00
_cell.angle_beta   90.00
_cell.angle_gamma   90.00
#
_symmetry.space_group_name_H-M   'P 1'
#
loop_
_entity.id
_entity.type
_entity.pdbx_description
1 polymer ?
#
loop_
_entity_poly.entity_id
_entity_poly.type
_entity_poly.pdbx_seq_one_letter_code
_entity_poly.pdbx_strand_id
1 'polypeptide(L)'
;TIASGYSQNVFQGDPVKLTNDGVIQLGTSDGTRSGTTDGISLLGIFAGCQYNDALGRPTVSPFWPTGITATEIVAWVYDDPEILFAVQYDNPSSGTTVQTAVGEQCDWTVASPGGATATGLSNCKLTAIQATSAQFQITGFEPILL
;
A
#
# COMPACT_ATOMS: atom_id res chain seq x y z
N THR A 1 8.94 -0.01 11.61
CA THR A 1 8.96 1.45 11.83
C THR A 1 8.97 2.22 10.52
N ILE A 2 8.64 3.52 10.54
CA ILE A 2 8.79 4.49 9.45
C ILE A 2 9.90 5.45 9.87
N ALA A 3 10.68 5.97 8.93
CA ALA A 3 11.72 6.95 9.25
C ALA A 3 11.09 8.28 9.69
N SER A 4 11.59 8.86 10.79
CA SER A 4 11.21 10.22 11.20
C SER A 4 11.54 11.20 10.08
N GLY A 5 10.62 12.09 9.74
CA GLY A 5 10.80 13.02 8.61
C GLY A 5 10.52 12.43 7.23
N TYR A 6 10.01 11.20 7.13
CA TYR A 6 9.65 10.61 5.83
C TYR A 6 8.70 11.53 5.05
N SER A 7 9.06 11.84 3.81
CA SER A 7 8.50 12.95 3.04
C SER A 7 7.23 12.62 2.26
N GLN A 8 6.60 11.47 2.53
CA GLN A 8 5.34 11.06 1.91
C GLN A 8 4.32 10.65 2.96
N ASN A 9 3.05 10.85 2.66
CA ASN A 9 1.97 10.25 3.43
C ASN A 9 1.95 8.74 3.17
N VAL A 10 1.63 7.95 4.20
CA VAL A 10 1.33 6.51 4.07
C VAL A 10 -0.04 6.30 4.68
N PHE A 11 -1.03 5.97 3.85
CA PHE A 11 -2.42 5.82 4.27
C PHE A 11 -2.75 4.36 4.59
N GLN A 12 -3.74 4.16 5.43
CA GLN A 12 -4.29 2.83 5.68
C GLN A 12 -4.80 2.22 4.37
N GLY A 13 -4.29 1.05 4.02
CA GLY A 13 -4.56 0.39 2.75
C GLY A 13 -3.47 0.59 1.69
N ASP A 14 -2.43 1.40 1.97
CA ASP A 14 -1.30 1.53 1.05
C ASP A 14 -0.42 0.28 1.07
N PRO A 15 -0.03 -0.24 -0.09
CA PRO A 15 1.05 -1.22 -0.18
C PRO A 15 2.38 -0.60 0.23
N VAL A 16 3.11 -1.29 1.09
CA VAL A 16 4.38 -0.82 1.64
C VAL A 16 5.51 -1.82 1.41
N LYS A 17 6.72 -1.30 1.31
CA LYS A 17 7.95 -2.06 1.18
C LYS A 17 8.84 -1.90 2.42
N LEU A 18 9.71 -2.87 2.65
CA LEU A 18 10.77 -2.78 3.64
C LEU A 18 12.07 -2.40 2.93
N THR A 19 12.72 -1.34 3.41
CA THR A 19 14.05 -0.94 2.92
C THR A 19 15.18 -1.75 3.58
N ASN A 20 16.39 -1.66 3.03
CA ASN A 20 17.56 -2.30 3.61
C ASN A 20 17.91 -1.79 5.03
N ASP A 21 17.47 -0.58 5.36
CA ASP A 21 17.64 0.01 6.69
C ASP A 21 16.59 -0.46 7.71
N GLY A 22 15.70 -1.36 7.30
CA GLY A 22 14.65 -1.90 8.15
C GLY A 22 13.48 -0.94 8.41
N VAL A 23 13.34 0.10 7.59
CA VAL A 23 12.20 1.02 7.65
C VAL A 23 11.19 0.77 6.55
N ILE A 24 9.93 1.08 6.84
CA ILE A 24 8.81 0.94 5.91
C ILE A 24 8.69 2.22 5.09
N GLN A 25 8.45 2.05 3.80
CA GLN A 25 8.14 3.12 2.84
C GLN A 25 6.99 2.68 1.95
N LEU A 26 6.39 3.63 1.23
CA LEU A 26 5.44 3.29 0.15
C LEU A 26 6.07 2.32 -0.83
N GLY A 27 5.33 1.31 -1.21
CA GLY A 27 5.74 0.36 -2.23
C GLY A 27 5.88 1.01 -3.61
N THR A 28 6.56 0.35 -4.53
CA THR A 28 6.62 0.73 -5.94
C THR A 28 5.61 -0.08 -6.73
N SER A 29 4.82 0.58 -7.58
CA SER A 29 3.69 -0.04 -8.29
C SER A 29 4.07 -0.97 -9.43
N ASP A 30 5.32 -0.92 -9.87
CA ASP A 30 5.79 -1.65 -11.04
C ASP A 30 6.33 -3.07 -10.75
N GLY A 31 6.25 -3.50 -9.49
CA GLY A 31 6.73 -4.83 -9.09
C GLY A 31 8.22 -5.07 -9.31
N THR A 32 8.91 -4.14 -9.95
CA THR A 32 10.33 -4.26 -10.19
C THR A 32 11.11 -4.08 -8.89
N ARG A 33 11.95 -5.05 -8.57
CA ARG A 33 13.04 -4.83 -7.65
C ARG A 33 13.97 -3.80 -8.28
N SER A 34 13.75 -2.54 -7.97
CA SER A 34 14.64 -1.48 -8.42
C SER A 34 15.97 -1.60 -7.68
N GLY A 35 16.92 -2.27 -8.32
CA GLY A 35 18.30 -2.28 -7.90
C GLY A 35 18.60 -3.01 -6.58
N THR A 36 19.87 -3.03 -6.24
CA THR A 36 20.44 -3.70 -5.05
C THR A 36 20.16 -2.97 -3.73
N THR A 37 19.45 -1.86 -3.77
CA THR A 37 19.27 -0.96 -2.60
C THR A 37 17.86 -0.94 -2.01
N ASP A 38 16.84 -1.45 -2.72
CA ASP A 38 15.45 -1.22 -2.31
C ASP A 38 14.76 -2.36 -1.55
N GLY A 39 15.48 -3.39 -1.16
CA GLY A 39 14.90 -4.44 -0.32
C GLY A 39 13.78 -5.26 -1.00
N ILE A 40 12.76 -5.63 -0.24
CA ILE A 40 11.59 -6.40 -0.71
C ILE A 40 10.62 -5.44 -1.40
N SER A 41 10.19 -5.77 -2.63
CA SER A 41 9.29 -4.92 -3.44
C SER A 41 7.91 -4.70 -2.81
N LEU A 42 7.41 -5.67 -2.05
CA LEU A 42 6.18 -5.56 -1.26
C LEU A 42 6.39 -6.30 0.07
N LEU A 43 6.16 -5.61 1.18
CA LEU A 43 6.11 -6.21 2.50
C LEU A 43 4.68 -6.62 2.85
N GLY A 44 3.72 -5.76 2.58
CA GLY A 44 2.32 -5.94 2.93
C GLY A 44 1.53 -4.65 2.81
N ILE A 45 0.39 -4.61 3.50
CA ILE A 45 -0.55 -3.48 3.46
C ILE A 45 -0.51 -2.72 4.79
N PHE A 46 -0.30 -1.42 4.72
CA PHE A 46 -0.24 -0.56 5.91
C PHE A 46 -1.59 -0.46 6.61
N ALA A 47 -1.60 -0.70 7.92
CA ALA A 47 -2.81 -0.71 8.74
C ALA A 47 -2.95 0.51 9.67
N GLY A 48 -1.88 1.29 9.81
CA GLY A 48 -1.83 2.45 10.70
C GLY A 48 -0.52 2.55 11.46
N CYS A 49 -0.38 3.56 12.30
CA CYS A 49 0.83 3.77 13.07
C CYS A 49 0.56 4.40 14.43
N GLN A 50 1.55 4.26 15.29
CA GLN A 50 1.65 4.95 16.57
C GLN A 50 3.02 5.64 16.65
N TYR A 51 3.06 6.82 17.21
CA TYR A 51 4.30 7.57 17.39
C TYR A 51 4.15 8.62 18.50
N ASN A 52 5.27 9.11 19.02
CA ASN A 52 5.29 10.31 19.85
C ASN A 52 5.59 11.53 18.96
N ASP A 53 4.73 12.53 19.01
CA ASP A 53 4.93 13.78 18.25
C ASP A 53 6.12 14.61 18.77
N ALA A 54 6.42 15.73 18.12
CA ALA A 54 7.51 16.61 18.51
C ALA A 54 7.39 17.19 19.94
N LEU A 55 6.20 17.13 20.53
CA LEU A 55 5.95 17.54 21.94
C LEU A 55 5.98 16.35 22.91
N GLY A 56 6.33 15.15 22.44
CA GLY A 56 6.37 13.93 23.23
C GLY A 56 5.00 13.31 23.53
N ARG A 57 3.96 13.71 22.83
CA ARG A 57 2.59 13.18 23.04
C ARG A 57 2.39 11.91 22.21
N PRO A 58 1.95 10.79 22.83
CA PRO A 58 1.62 9.59 22.10
C PRO A 58 0.40 9.80 21.20
N THR A 59 0.55 9.46 19.93
CA THR A 59 -0.47 9.61 18.89
C THR A 59 -0.68 8.30 18.17
N VAL A 60 -1.92 7.87 18.02
CA VAL A 60 -2.32 6.75 17.15
C VAL A 60 -3.03 7.33 15.95
N SER A 61 -2.60 6.94 14.75
CA SER A 61 -3.11 7.49 13.50
C SER A 61 -3.36 6.38 12.48
N PRO A 62 -4.44 6.48 11.69
CA PRO A 62 -4.68 5.60 10.57
C PRO A 62 -3.72 5.84 9.39
N PHE A 63 -3.00 6.96 9.40
CA PHE A 63 -2.03 7.27 8.36
C PHE A 63 -0.79 7.96 8.94
N TRP A 64 0.33 7.85 8.24
CA TRP A 64 1.56 8.59 8.55
C TRP A 64 1.56 9.91 7.79
N PRO A 65 1.56 11.06 8.48
CA PRO A 65 1.65 12.36 7.83
C PRO A 65 3.05 12.64 7.27
N THR A 66 3.11 13.24 6.10
CA THR A 66 4.37 13.61 5.45
C THR A 66 5.23 14.54 6.30
N GLY A 67 6.52 14.26 6.39
CA GLY A 67 7.53 15.17 6.94
C GLY A 67 7.48 15.39 8.45
N ILE A 68 6.65 14.68 9.20
CA ILE A 68 6.58 14.86 10.65
C ILE A 68 7.85 14.34 11.34
N THR A 69 8.31 15.07 12.34
CA THR A 69 9.34 14.62 13.27
C THR A 69 8.67 13.88 14.43
N ALA A 70 9.03 12.63 14.61
CA ALA A 70 8.44 11.76 15.62
C ALA A 70 9.47 10.81 16.22
N THR A 71 9.17 10.27 17.39
CA THR A 71 9.95 9.24 18.10
C THR A 71 9.06 8.05 18.44
N GLU A 72 9.66 6.93 18.84
CA GLU A 72 8.95 5.70 19.21
C GLU A 72 7.93 5.24 18.16
N ILE A 73 8.33 5.30 16.89
CA ILE A 73 7.46 5.04 15.75
C ILE A 73 7.24 3.53 15.60
N VAL A 74 5.97 3.12 15.68
CA VAL A 74 5.50 1.76 15.38
C VAL A 74 4.54 1.85 14.21
N ALA A 75 4.77 1.03 13.18
CA ALA A 75 3.87 0.88 12.05
C ALA A 75 3.29 -0.52 12.05
N TRP A 76 1.99 -0.64 11.84
CA TRP A 76 1.30 -1.92 11.68
C TRP A 76 1.12 -2.24 10.21
N VAL A 77 1.44 -3.47 9.84
CA VAL A 77 1.37 -3.95 8.45
C VAL A 77 0.75 -5.34 8.46
N TYR A 78 -0.18 -5.58 7.55
CA TYR A 78 -0.64 -6.91 7.21
C TYR A 78 0.35 -7.53 6.23
N ASP A 79 1.19 -8.44 6.72
CA ASP A 79 2.29 -9.06 5.97
C ASP A 79 2.09 -10.56 5.68
N ASP A 80 0.95 -11.11 6.08
CA ASP A 80 0.59 -12.49 5.77
C ASP A 80 0.18 -12.61 4.29
N PRO A 81 0.88 -13.41 3.48
CA PRO A 81 0.60 -13.56 2.05
C PRO A 81 -0.75 -14.22 1.73
N GLU A 82 -1.39 -14.84 2.70
CA GLU A 82 -2.70 -15.49 2.52
C GLU A 82 -3.89 -14.56 2.83
N ILE A 83 -3.64 -13.33 3.28
CA ILE A 83 -4.72 -12.36 3.53
C ILE A 83 -5.35 -11.92 2.20
N LEU A 84 -6.67 -11.94 2.17
CA LEU A 84 -7.47 -11.40 1.07
C LEU A 84 -7.89 -9.97 1.38
N PHE A 85 -7.66 -9.08 0.44
CA PHE A 85 -8.05 -7.68 0.53
C PHE A 85 -9.13 -7.35 -0.49
N ALA A 86 -10.15 -6.61 -0.09
CA ALA A 86 -11.10 -6.01 -1.01
C ALA A 86 -10.51 -4.70 -1.55
N VAL A 87 -10.24 -4.65 -2.85
CA VAL A 87 -9.59 -3.50 -3.50
C VAL A 87 -10.37 -3.11 -4.75
N GLN A 88 -10.47 -1.81 -5.03
CA GLN A 88 -11.05 -1.33 -6.28
C GLN A 88 -10.19 -1.81 -7.46
N TYR A 89 -10.83 -2.40 -8.43
CA TYR A 89 -10.21 -2.79 -9.69
C TYR A 89 -10.60 -1.78 -10.79
N ASP A 90 -9.60 -1.13 -11.36
CA ASP A 90 -9.75 -0.21 -12.46
C ASP A 90 -9.10 -0.84 -13.70
N ASN A 91 -9.92 -1.57 -14.46
CA ASN A 91 -9.45 -2.20 -15.68
C ASN A 91 -9.56 -1.22 -16.86
N PRO A 92 -8.47 -0.56 -17.27
CA PRO A 92 -8.48 0.35 -18.41
C PRO A 92 -8.60 -0.36 -19.77
N SER A 93 -8.42 -1.66 -19.80
CA SER A 93 -8.50 -2.45 -21.03
C SER A 93 -9.94 -2.92 -21.24
N SER A 94 -10.68 -2.19 -22.03
CA SER A 94 -12.04 -2.55 -22.42
C SER A 94 -12.08 -3.95 -23.07
N GLY A 95 -12.83 -4.86 -22.49
CA GLY A 95 -13.13 -6.16 -23.09
C GLY A 95 -12.77 -7.39 -22.28
N THR A 96 -11.97 -7.28 -21.23
CA THR A 96 -11.78 -8.38 -20.30
C THR A 96 -12.97 -8.44 -19.35
N THR A 97 -13.78 -9.47 -19.48
CA THR A 97 -14.86 -9.69 -18.53
C THR A 97 -14.23 -9.92 -17.16
N VAL A 98 -14.83 -9.35 -16.13
CA VAL A 98 -14.40 -9.46 -14.73
C VAL A 98 -14.07 -10.92 -14.38
N GLN A 99 -14.86 -11.88 -14.85
CA GLN A 99 -14.66 -13.29 -14.56
C GLN A 99 -13.37 -13.89 -15.15
N THR A 100 -12.91 -13.40 -16.30
CA THR A 100 -11.67 -13.92 -16.93
C THR A 100 -10.40 -13.41 -16.27
N ALA A 101 -10.51 -12.39 -15.41
CA ALA A 101 -9.38 -11.87 -14.65
C ALA A 101 -9.10 -12.65 -13.35
N VAL A 102 -9.99 -13.56 -12.94
CA VAL A 102 -9.74 -14.40 -11.76
C VAL A 102 -8.59 -15.36 -12.02
N GLY A 103 -7.61 -15.36 -11.13
CA GLY A 103 -6.38 -16.13 -11.26
C GLY A 103 -5.22 -15.35 -11.91
N GLU A 104 -5.51 -14.23 -12.56
CA GLU A 104 -4.49 -13.38 -13.19
C GLU A 104 -3.76 -12.52 -12.16
N GLN A 105 -2.56 -12.09 -12.52
CA GLN A 105 -1.75 -11.19 -11.70
C GLN A 105 -1.96 -9.75 -12.13
N CYS A 106 -1.91 -8.83 -11.17
CA CYS A 106 -2.05 -7.41 -11.42
C CYS A 106 -1.14 -6.58 -10.52
N ASP A 107 -0.76 -5.43 -11.04
CA ASP A 107 -0.10 -4.37 -10.28
C ASP A 107 -1.15 -3.45 -9.64
N TRP A 108 -0.66 -2.50 -8.91
CA TRP A 108 -1.48 -1.50 -8.24
C TRP A 108 -0.98 -0.09 -8.55
N THR A 109 -1.82 0.87 -8.35
CA THR A 109 -1.47 2.28 -8.45
C THR A 109 -2.12 3.07 -7.34
N VAL A 110 -1.48 4.16 -6.96
CA VAL A 110 -2.04 5.13 -6.03
C VAL A 110 -2.37 6.39 -6.82
N ALA A 111 -3.63 6.78 -6.81
CA ALA A 111 -4.05 8.04 -7.43
C ALA A 111 -3.41 9.24 -6.71
N SER A 112 -3.31 10.37 -7.40
CA SER A 112 -2.92 11.62 -6.75
C SER A 112 -4.16 12.45 -6.40
N PRO A 113 -4.38 12.83 -5.14
CA PRO A 113 -3.58 12.49 -3.94
C PRO A 113 -3.70 11.01 -3.57
N GLY A 114 -2.65 10.45 -2.96
CA GLY A 114 -2.56 9.02 -2.61
C GLY A 114 -3.61 8.52 -1.63
N GLY A 115 -4.33 9.40 -0.97
CA GLY A 115 -5.38 9.09 -0.01
C GLY A 115 -6.03 10.34 0.54
N ALA A 116 -6.96 10.17 1.47
CA ALA A 116 -7.69 11.25 2.12
C ALA A 116 -7.16 11.47 3.55
N THR A 117 -6.53 12.60 3.81
CA THR A 117 -6.01 12.94 5.15
C THR A 117 -7.11 13.07 6.21
N ALA A 118 -8.34 13.37 5.80
CA ALA A 118 -9.49 13.46 6.69
C ALA A 118 -9.92 12.09 7.24
N THR A 119 -9.76 11.03 6.46
CA THR A 119 -10.14 9.66 6.84
C THR A 119 -8.96 8.76 7.13
N GLY A 120 -7.77 9.11 6.62
CA GLY A 120 -6.58 8.29 6.68
C GLY A 120 -6.60 7.10 5.72
N LEU A 121 -7.57 7.02 4.81
CA LEU A 121 -7.73 5.91 3.87
C LEU A 121 -6.98 6.16 2.57
N SER A 122 -6.37 5.09 2.04
CA SER A 122 -5.70 5.07 0.74
C SER A 122 -6.70 5.14 -0.43
N ASN A 123 -6.24 5.71 -1.55
CA ASN A 123 -6.89 5.63 -2.86
C ASN A 123 -6.22 4.59 -3.77
N CYS A 124 -5.56 3.60 -3.17
CA CYS A 124 -4.94 2.51 -3.92
C CYS A 124 -6.00 1.70 -4.68
N LYS A 125 -5.66 1.34 -5.91
CA LYS A 125 -6.48 0.49 -6.77
C LYS A 125 -5.62 -0.45 -7.59
N LEU A 126 -6.18 -1.60 -7.97
CA LEU A 126 -5.51 -2.52 -8.88
C LEU A 126 -5.58 -1.98 -10.31
N THR A 127 -4.52 -2.17 -11.06
CA THR A 127 -4.41 -1.77 -12.47
C THR A 127 -4.65 -2.93 -13.42
N ALA A 128 -4.26 -2.75 -14.68
CA ALA A 128 -4.39 -3.78 -15.70
C ALA A 128 -3.64 -5.07 -15.34
N ILE A 129 -4.18 -6.18 -15.82
CA ILE A 129 -3.57 -7.50 -15.74
C ILE A 129 -2.18 -7.47 -16.38
N GLN A 130 -1.22 -8.07 -15.71
CA GLN A 130 0.16 -8.19 -16.17
C GLN A 130 0.43 -9.61 -16.69
N ALA A 131 1.12 -9.68 -17.82
CA ALA A 131 1.37 -10.96 -18.48
C ALA A 131 2.53 -11.77 -17.87
N THR A 132 3.37 -11.16 -17.06
CA THR A 132 4.65 -11.79 -16.65
C THR A 132 4.91 -11.88 -15.16
N SER A 133 4.71 -10.83 -14.40
CA SER A 133 4.82 -10.87 -12.95
C SER A 133 4.23 -9.61 -12.34
N ALA A 134 3.39 -9.78 -11.34
CA ALA A 134 2.82 -8.70 -10.59
C ALA A 134 2.75 -9.10 -9.11
N GLN A 135 2.40 -8.14 -8.26
CA GLN A 135 2.50 -8.32 -6.81
C GLN A 135 1.22 -8.90 -6.20
N PHE A 136 0.09 -8.78 -6.90
CA PHE A 136 -1.20 -9.26 -6.44
C PHE A 136 -1.82 -10.26 -7.40
N GLN A 137 -2.57 -11.21 -6.87
CA GLN A 137 -3.38 -12.13 -7.64
C GLN A 137 -4.85 -11.88 -7.35
N ILE A 138 -5.66 -11.81 -8.40
CA ILE A 138 -7.11 -11.68 -8.30
C ILE A 138 -7.70 -13.04 -7.97
N THR A 139 -8.29 -13.19 -6.80
CA THR A 139 -8.91 -14.45 -6.35
C THR A 139 -10.40 -14.51 -6.63
N GLY A 140 -11.05 -13.36 -6.81
CA GLY A 140 -12.47 -13.26 -7.09
C GLY A 140 -12.94 -11.82 -7.14
N PHE A 141 -14.19 -11.64 -7.44
CA PHE A 141 -14.87 -10.35 -7.45
C PHE A 141 -16.06 -10.36 -6.51
N GLU A 142 -16.21 -9.31 -5.73
CA GLU A 142 -17.45 -9.09 -5.00
C GLU A 142 -18.41 -8.28 -5.86
N PRO A 143 -19.65 -8.75 -6.11
CA PRO A 143 -20.64 -7.94 -6.77
C PRO A 143 -21.02 -6.77 -5.88
N ILE A 144 -20.77 -5.55 -6.35
CA ILE A 144 -21.31 -4.36 -5.71
C ILE A 144 -22.81 -4.35 -6.04
N LEU A 145 -23.62 -4.64 -5.04
CA LEU A 145 -25.07 -4.41 -5.13
C LEU A 145 -25.27 -2.89 -5.04
N LEU A 146 -25.51 -2.30 -6.18
CA LEU A 146 -25.93 -0.90 -6.28
C LEU A 146 -27.42 -0.79 -5.98
#